data_2ea8db11d8a6c32259aacec2ef49496e
#
_entry.id   2ea8db11d8a6c32259aacec2ef49496e
#
_cell.length_a   1.000
_cell.length_b   1.000
_cell.length_c   1.000
_cell.angle_alpha   90.00
_cell.angle_beta   90.00
_cell.angle_gamma   90.00
#
_symmetry.space_group_name_H-M   'P 1'
#
loop_
_entity.id
_entity.type
_entity.pdbx_description
1 polymer ?
#
loop_
_entity_poly.entity_id
_entity_poly.type
_entity_poly.pdbx_seq_one_letter_code
_entity_poly.pdbx_strand_id
1 'polypeptide(L)'
;EDKSITGLYPDEMAHLTEVFFDRLKELGYKGEEGIYASINWTRGRLTDPAFDRWRDNFWIARFNSALGYTGPYSIWQATYTEPGEKYGVQSDTVDVDFVMEELTFTGIKATSKDILPSLTNDTYKNELWLPKAKATATLLTDEPSESEGGQKIFWSSDNEDVATVNKHGEVKAKAD
;
A
#
# COMPACT_ATOMS: atom_id res chain seq x y z
N GLU A 1 4.94 24.56 -12.11
CA GLU A 1 5.40 24.85 -10.74
C GLU A 1 5.57 26.36 -10.57
N ASP A 2 5.03 26.89 -9.49
CA ASP A 2 5.17 28.31 -9.17
C ASP A 2 6.63 28.59 -8.77
N LYS A 3 7.27 29.51 -9.48
CA LYS A 3 8.68 29.89 -9.20
C LYS A 3 8.88 30.48 -7.80
N SER A 4 7.84 31.01 -7.16
CA SER A 4 7.91 31.57 -5.82
C SER A 4 8.22 30.54 -4.74
N ILE A 5 7.83 29.24 -4.96
CA ILE A 5 8.06 28.16 -3.98
C ILE A 5 9.27 27.28 -4.30
N THR A 6 9.81 27.36 -5.52
CA THR A 6 10.94 26.49 -5.92
C THR A 6 12.27 26.89 -5.24
N GLY A 7 12.36 28.09 -4.70
CA GLY A 7 13.53 28.60 -3.98
C GLY A 7 13.52 28.34 -2.46
N LEU A 8 12.40 27.85 -1.90
CA LEU A 8 12.28 27.64 -0.47
C LEU A 8 13.12 26.45 0.02
N TYR A 9 13.65 26.56 1.22
CA TYR A 9 14.30 25.45 1.91
C TYR A 9 13.25 24.47 2.50
N PRO A 10 13.64 23.22 2.82
CA PRO A 10 12.71 22.22 3.37
C PRO A 10 11.94 22.67 4.62
N ASP A 11 12.57 23.37 5.54
CA ASP A 11 11.95 23.93 6.75
C ASP A 11 10.95 25.05 6.45
N GLU A 12 11.24 25.89 5.47
CA GLU A 12 10.31 26.94 5.03
C GLU A 12 9.08 26.33 4.35
N MET A 13 9.29 25.26 3.56
CA MET A 13 8.20 24.49 2.95
C MET A 13 7.33 23.83 4.02
N ALA A 14 7.95 23.23 5.04
CA ALA A 14 7.23 22.60 6.14
C ALA A 14 6.38 23.64 6.90
N HIS A 15 6.97 24.79 7.23
CA HIS A 15 6.25 25.88 7.90
C HIS A 15 5.05 26.38 7.09
N LEU A 16 5.21 26.61 5.78
CA LEU A 16 4.09 27.01 4.94
C LEU A 16 2.98 25.96 4.89
N THR A 17 3.35 24.68 4.86
CA THR A 17 2.39 23.59 4.87
C THR A 17 1.61 23.56 6.19
N GLU A 18 2.28 23.75 7.34
CA GLU A 18 1.63 23.86 8.65
C GLU A 18 0.65 25.03 8.70
N VAL A 19 1.09 26.21 8.31
CA VAL A 19 0.22 27.41 8.29
C VAL A 19 -1.00 27.19 7.39
N PHE A 20 -0.84 26.54 6.25
CA PHE A 20 -1.95 26.21 5.36
C PHE A 20 -2.97 25.26 6.01
N PHE A 21 -2.53 24.16 6.59
CA PHE A 21 -3.43 23.19 7.23
C PHE A 21 -4.06 23.75 8.50
N ASP A 22 -3.34 24.51 9.30
CA ASP A 22 -3.89 25.18 10.47
C ASP A 22 -5.00 26.17 10.06
N ARG A 23 -4.78 26.91 8.97
CA ARG A 23 -5.82 27.81 8.44
C ARG A 23 -7.05 27.04 7.93
N LEU A 24 -6.89 25.90 7.31
CA LEU A 24 -8.03 25.05 6.90
C LEU A 24 -8.83 24.59 8.13
N LYS A 25 -8.17 24.18 9.21
CA LYS A 25 -8.84 23.78 10.46
C LYS A 25 -9.61 24.92 11.10
N GLU A 26 -9.01 26.12 11.16
CA GLU A 26 -9.71 27.32 11.65
C GLU A 26 -10.98 27.63 10.83
N LEU A 27 -10.98 27.32 9.52
CA LEU A 27 -12.13 27.46 8.62
C LEU A 27 -13.14 26.32 8.74
N GLY A 28 -12.90 25.35 9.63
CA GLY A 28 -13.81 24.25 9.93
C GLY A 28 -13.58 22.98 9.10
N TYR A 29 -12.45 22.86 8.38
CA TYR A 29 -12.07 21.61 7.73
C TYR A 29 -11.81 20.51 8.77
N LYS A 30 -12.38 19.33 8.55
CA LYS A 30 -12.30 18.16 9.45
C LYS A 30 -11.77 16.91 8.76
N GLY A 31 -11.37 17.02 7.50
CA GLY A 31 -10.80 15.90 6.75
C GLY A 31 -9.34 15.62 7.10
N GLU A 32 -8.82 14.57 6.56
CA GLU A 32 -7.40 14.23 6.66
C GLU A 32 -6.54 15.16 5.81
N GLU A 33 -5.33 15.39 6.29
CA GLU A 33 -4.34 16.21 5.62
C GLU A 33 -3.42 15.30 4.80
N GLY A 34 -3.26 15.58 3.53
CA GLY A 34 -2.36 14.84 2.64
C GLY A 34 -1.58 15.79 1.73
N ILE A 35 -0.44 15.32 1.23
CA ILE A 35 0.44 16.10 0.37
C ILE A 35 0.67 15.36 -0.95
N TYR A 36 0.24 15.98 -2.06
CA TYR A 36 0.56 15.53 -3.40
C TYR A 36 1.87 16.16 -3.87
N ALA A 37 2.82 15.32 -4.29
CA ALA A 37 4.09 15.80 -4.84
C ALA A 37 4.72 14.79 -5.80
N SER A 38 5.58 15.28 -6.70
CA SER A 38 6.44 14.39 -7.49
C SER A 38 7.48 13.70 -6.60
N ILE A 39 7.95 12.53 -7.04
CA ILE A 39 9.01 11.79 -6.33
C ILE A 39 10.27 12.63 -6.09
N ASN A 40 10.60 13.54 -7.01
CA ASN A 40 11.77 14.42 -6.86
C ASN A 40 11.57 15.44 -5.74
N TRP A 41 10.37 15.98 -5.59
CA TRP A 41 10.03 16.88 -4.49
C TRP A 41 10.00 16.13 -3.16
N THR A 42 9.39 14.97 -3.13
CA THR A 42 9.35 14.12 -1.93
C THR A 42 10.75 13.83 -1.40
N ARG A 43 11.71 13.55 -2.29
CA ARG A 43 13.09 13.23 -1.92
C ARG A 43 13.98 14.43 -1.65
N GLY A 44 13.69 15.58 -2.24
CA GLY A 44 14.59 16.72 -2.21
C GLY A 44 14.06 17.97 -1.50
N ARG A 45 12.77 18.10 -1.32
CA ARG A 45 12.13 19.30 -0.74
C ARG A 45 11.29 18.99 0.49
N LEU A 46 10.58 17.86 0.51
CA LEU A 46 9.73 17.47 1.63
C LEU A 46 10.52 16.58 2.62
N THR A 47 11.74 17.02 2.94
CA THR A 47 12.69 16.23 3.76
C THR A 47 12.81 16.70 5.20
N ASP A 48 12.24 17.86 5.55
CA ASP A 48 12.22 18.32 6.92
C ASP A 48 11.44 17.35 7.82
N PRO A 49 11.90 17.08 9.06
CA PRO A 49 11.20 16.21 10.02
C PRO A 49 9.76 16.62 10.31
N ALA A 50 9.40 17.90 10.18
CA ALA A 50 8.04 18.36 10.37
C ALA A 50 7.04 17.72 9.37
N PHE A 51 7.52 17.24 8.21
CA PHE A 51 6.69 16.48 7.27
C PHE A 51 6.33 15.08 7.75
N ASP A 52 6.98 14.52 8.77
CA ASP A 52 6.73 13.16 9.24
C ASP A 52 5.28 12.94 9.66
N ARG A 53 4.59 13.99 10.14
CA ARG A 53 3.17 13.95 10.51
C ARG A 53 2.21 13.72 9.32
N TRP A 54 2.65 13.95 8.08
CA TRP A 54 1.85 13.76 6.86
C TRP A 54 2.35 12.65 5.96
N ARG A 55 3.48 11.98 6.29
CA ARG A 55 4.11 11.00 5.39
C ARG A 55 3.20 9.85 5.04
N ASP A 56 2.41 9.36 5.99
CA ASP A 56 1.46 8.28 5.74
C ASP A 56 0.38 8.68 4.72
N ASN A 57 0.13 9.99 4.55
CA ASN A 57 -0.82 10.56 3.62
C ASN A 57 -0.15 11.24 2.41
N PHE A 58 1.06 10.83 2.05
CA PHE A 58 1.69 11.31 0.83
C PHE A 58 1.06 10.65 -0.39
N TRP A 59 0.72 11.47 -1.39
CA TRP A 59 0.35 11.06 -2.72
C TRP A 59 1.50 11.39 -3.66
N ILE A 60 2.24 10.37 -4.08
CA ILE A 60 3.50 10.54 -4.81
C ILE A 60 3.29 10.29 -6.30
N ALA A 61 3.55 11.29 -7.13
CA ALA A 61 3.57 11.15 -8.56
C ALA A 61 4.95 10.65 -9.04
N ARG A 62 4.95 9.48 -9.66
CA ARG A 62 6.08 8.94 -10.41
C ARG A 62 5.57 8.07 -11.56
N PHE A 63 5.72 8.55 -12.77
CA PHE A 63 5.27 7.89 -14.00
C PHE A 63 6.30 6.84 -14.41
N ASN A 64 6.22 5.66 -13.83
CA ASN A 64 7.15 4.56 -14.05
C ASN A 64 6.50 3.22 -13.66
N SER A 65 7.15 2.11 -14.01
CA SER A 65 6.74 0.76 -13.63
C SER A 65 6.93 0.43 -12.14
N ALA A 66 7.64 1.26 -11.40
CA ALA A 66 7.85 1.12 -9.96
C ALA A 66 8.04 2.48 -9.30
N LEU A 67 7.47 2.66 -8.09
CA LEU A 67 7.63 3.90 -7.34
C LEU A 67 9.09 4.09 -6.87
N GLY A 68 9.73 3.05 -6.37
CA GLY A 68 11.10 3.09 -5.86
C GLY A 68 11.29 4.06 -4.70
N TYR A 69 10.25 4.43 -3.98
CA TYR A 69 10.28 5.17 -2.73
C TYR A 69 10.11 4.17 -1.57
N THR A 70 10.89 4.33 -0.53
CA THR A 70 10.94 3.41 0.62
C THR A 70 10.34 3.98 1.90
N GLY A 71 9.95 5.25 1.89
CA GLY A 71 9.24 5.88 3.01
C GLY A 71 7.74 5.60 2.96
N PRO A 72 7.00 5.99 4.02
CA PRO A 72 5.55 5.88 4.06
C PRO A 72 4.87 6.73 2.98
N TYR A 73 3.75 6.27 2.44
CA TYR A 73 2.88 6.99 1.51
C TYR A 73 1.54 6.28 1.39
N SER A 74 0.48 6.97 1.00
CA SER A 74 -0.86 6.40 0.82
C SER A 74 -1.22 6.16 -0.65
N ILE A 75 -0.74 7.01 -1.57
CA ILE A 75 -1.14 6.92 -2.97
C ILE A 75 0.08 7.09 -3.88
N TRP A 76 0.15 6.26 -4.91
CA TRP A 76 1.12 6.38 -5.98
C TRP A 76 0.41 6.62 -7.31
N GLN A 77 0.58 7.81 -7.90
CA GLN A 77 0.19 8.09 -9.27
C GLN A 77 1.24 7.52 -10.23
N ALA A 78 0.89 6.44 -10.90
CA ALA A 78 1.83 5.68 -11.72
C ALA A 78 1.89 6.15 -13.18
N THR A 79 0.80 6.71 -13.69
CA THR A 79 0.70 7.24 -15.05
C THR A 79 -0.38 8.30 -15.14
N TYR A 80 -0.33 9.11 -16.20
CA TYR A 80 -1.39 10.07 -16.61
C TYR A 80 -1.78 9.90 -18.08
N THR A 81 -1.38 8.79 -18.69
CA THR A 81 -1.55 8.54 -20.13
C THR A 81 -2.26 7.24 -20.47
N GLU A 82 -2.95 6.62 -19.48
CA GLU A 82 -3.76 5.45 -19.75
C GLU A 82 -4.98 5.84 -20.60
N PRO A 83 -5.35 5.04 -21.62
CA PRO A 83 -6.53 5.31 -22.42
C PRO A 83 -7.80 5.30 -21.57
N GLY A 84 -8.60 6.37 -21.65
CA GLY A 84 -9.84 6.50 -20.87
C GLY A 84 -10.87 5.42 -21.18
N GLU A 85 -10.94 4.96 -22.44
CA GLU A 85 -11.84 3.90 -22.89
C GLU A 85 -11.68 2.60 -22.11
N LYS A 86 -10.45 2.30 -21.66
CA LYS A 86 -10.12 1.11 -20.85
C LYS A 86 -10.88 1.09 -19.52
N TYR A 87 -11.26 2.27 -19.02
CA TYR A 87 -11.95 2.48 -17.75
C TYR A 87 -13.38 2.97 -17.93
N GLY A 88 -13.92 2.96 -19.18
CA GLY A 88 -15.26 3.43 -19.48
C GLY A 88 -15.43 4.96 -19.43
N VAL A 89 -14.35 5.70 -19.47
CA VAL A 89 -14.33 7.17 -19.40
C VAL A 89 -14.17 7.75 -20.80
N GLN A 90 -14.96 8.79 -21.13
CA GLN A 90 -14.88 9.52 -22.42
C GLN A 90 -13.75 10.55 -22.40
N SER A 91 -12.57 10.17 -22.03
CA SER A 91 -11.35 10.99 -22.05
C SER A 91 -10.29 10.27 -22.87
N ASP A 92 -9.46 11.01 -23.60
CA ASP A 92 -8.35 10.41 -24.34
C ASP A 92 -7.38 9.70 -23.40
N THR A 93 -7.14 10.30 -22.24
CA THR A 93 -6.27 9.72 -21.19
C THR A 93 -6.84 9.97 -19.80
N VAL A 94 -6.44 9.12 -18.87
CA VAL A 94 -6.74 9.22 -17.43
C VAL A 94 -5.49 8.96 -16.60
N ASP A 95 -5.50 9.52 -15.40
CA ASP A 95 -4.52 9.17 -14.37
C ASP A 95 -4.86 7.79 -13.80
N VAL A 96 -3.83 7.04 -13.41
CA VAL A 96 -4.00 5.78 -12.69
C VAL A 96 -3.18 5.84 -11.41
N ASP A 97 -3.88 5.68 -10.32
CA ASP A 97 -3.34 5.71 -8.97
C ASP A 97 -3.45 4.34 -8.31
N PHE A 98 -2.40 3.96 -7.57
CA PHE A 98 -2.43 2.85 -6.66
C PHE A 98 -2.60 3.39 -5.25
N VAL A 99 -3.72 3.08 -4.63
CA VAL A 99 -3.97 3.41 -3.22
C VAL A 99 -3.33 2.32 -2.36
N MET A 100 -2.50 2.74 -1.43
CA MET A 100 -1.85 1.85 -0.46
C MET A 100 -2.68 1.90 0.81
N GLU A 101 -3.79 1.18 0.83
CA GLU A 101 -4.46 0.92 2.09
C GLU A 101 -3.60 -0.01 2.92
N GLU A 102 -3.41 0.33 4.19
CA GLU A 102 -2.92 -0.63 5.15
C GLU A 102 -3.99 -1.74 5.22
N LEU A 103 -3.72 -2.86 4.54
CA LEU A 103 -4.53 -4.05 4.71
C LEU A 103 -4.33 -4.50 6.15
N THR A 104 -5.24 -4.10 7.01
CA THR A 104 -5.32 -4.64 8.37
C THR A 104 -5.71 -6.10 8.24
N PHE A 105 -4.72 -6.97 8.18
CA PHE A 105 -4.96 -8.39 8.27
C PHE A 105 -5.45 -8.70 9.69
N THR A 106 -6.72 -8.98 9.84
CA THR A 106 -7.28 -9.51 11.09
C THR A 106 -6.81 -10.93 11.35
N GLY A 107 -6.12 -11.52 10.39
CA GLY A 107 -5.51 -12.85 10.46
C GLY A 107 -5.62 -13.60 9.13
N ILE A 108 -5.07 -14.80 9.09
CA ILE A 108 -5.11 -15.71 7.95
C ILE A 108 -6.11 -16.81 8.24
N LYS A 109 -7.07 -16.99 7.35
CA LYS A 109 -7.93 -18.18 7.34
C LYS A 109 -7.26 -19.22 6.44
N ALA A 110 -7.07 -20.40 6.96
CA ALA A 110 -6.50 -21.50 6.19
C ALA A 110 -7.48 -22.64 6.08
N THR A 111 -7.56 -23.23 4.89
CA THR A 111 -8.36 -24.43 4.62
C THR A 111 -7.47 -25.52 4.09
N SER A 112 -7.44 -26.66 4.75
CA SER A 112 -6.83 -27.89 4.25
C SER A 112 -7.26 -29.09 5.09
N LYS A 113 -7.32 -30.24 4.48
CA LYS A 113 -7.45 -31.52 5.20
C LYS A 113 -6.20 -31.87 6.03
N ASP A 114 -5.08 -31.20 5.75
CA ASP A 114 -3.80 -31.43 6.40
C ASP A 114 -3.59 -30.56 7.64
N ILE A 115 -4.47 -29.62 7.90
CA ILE A 115 -4.43 -28.76 9.09
C ILE A 115 -5.05 -29.50 10.28
N LEU A 116 -4.43 -29.38 11.44
CA LEU A 116 -4.99 -29.94 12.67
C LEU A 116 -6.39 -29.36 12.96
N PRO A 117 -7.39 -30.17 13.33
CA PRO A 117 -8.75 -29.69 13.54
C PRO A 117 -8.90 -28.55 14.55
N SER A 118 -8.01 -28.47 15.52
CA SER A 118 -7.96 -27.38 16.49
C SER A 118 -7.57 -26.00 15.90
N LEU A 119 -7.05 -26.00 14.68
CA LEU A 119 -6.60 -24.81 13.96
C LEU A 119 -7.54 -24.44 12.81
N THR A 120 -8.43 -25.33 12.41
CA THR A 120 -9.42 -25.13 11.34
C THR A 120 -10.73 -24.55 11.87
N ASN A 121 -10.71 -23.44 12.53
CA ASN A 121 -11.96 -22.77 12.88
C ASN A 121 -12.15 -21.52 12.01
N ASP A 122 -13.34 -20.95 12.02
CA ASP A 122 -13.68 -19.75 11.25
C ASP A 122 -12.99 -18.47 11.76
N THR A 123 -12.02 -18.61 12.66
CA THR A 123 -11.28 -17.49 13.22
C THR A 123 -9.97 -17.31 12.46
N TYR A 124 -9.67 -16.09 12.03
CA TYR A 124 -8.39 -15.72 11.46
C TYR A 124 -7.28 -15.86 12.51
N LYS A 125 -6.14 -16.42 12.12
CA LYS A 125 -4.98 -16.64 12.98
C LYS A 125 -3.70 -16.20 12.29
N ASN A 126 -2.77 -15.72 13.09
CA ASN A 126 -1.44 -15.32 12.61
C ASN A 126 -0.47 -16.51 12.50
N GLU A 127 -0.88 -17.68 12.96
CA GLU A 127 -0.05 -18.90 12.95
C GLU A 127 -0.80 -20.06 12.32
N LEU A 128 -0.11 -20.80 11.49
CA LEU A 128 -0.58 -22.02 10.85
C LEU A 128 0.42 -23.14 11.05
N TRP A 129 -0.04 -24.25 11.62
CA TRP A 129 0.76 -25.42 11.83
C TRP A 129 0.39 -26.53 10.83
N LEU A 130 1.33 -26.93 9.98
CA LEU A 130 1.19 -28.06 9.10
C LEU A 130 1.90 -29.28 9.74
N PRO A 131 1.20 -30.39 9.92
CA PRO A 131 1.67 -31.48 10.80
C PRO A 131 2.78 -32.33 10.20
N LYS A 132 3.13 -32.15 8.94
CA LYS A 132 4.17 -32.96 8.27
C LYS A 132 4.67 -32.30 7.00
N ALA A 133 5.88 -32.69 6.58
CA ALA A 133 6.42 -32.29 5.27
C ALA A 133 5.47 -32.66 4.13
N LYS A 134 5.40 -31.80 3.12
CA LYS A 134 4.48 -31.86 1.98
C LYS A 134 3.00 -31.67 2.31
N ALA A 135 2.63 -31.41 3.55
CA ALA A 135 1.30 -30.94 3.88
C ALA A 135 1.04 -29.59 3.20
N THR A 136 -0.20 -29.34 2.85
CA THR A 136 -0.60 -28.14 2.12
C THR A 136 -1.75 -27.43 2.80
N ALA A 137 -1.79 -26.12 2.70
CA ALA A 137 -2.91 -25.28 3.09
C ALA A 137 -3.09 -24.16 2.07
N THR A 138 -4.30 -23.65 1.96
CA THR A 138 -4.59 -22.43 1.20
C THR A 138 -4.88 -21.31 2.17
N LEU A 139 -4.12 -20.23 2.07
CA LEU A 139 -4.30 -19.04 2.85
C LEU A 139 -5.40 -18.18 2.20
N LEU A 140 -6.33 -17.73 3.01
CA LEU A 140 -7.41 -16.84 2.62
C LEU A 140 -7.28 -15.55 3.42
N THR A 141 -7.59 -14.44 2.80
CA THR A 141 -7.70 -13.14 3.46
C THR A 141 -9.17 -12.80 3.63
N ASP A 142 -9.49 -11.92 4.55
CA ASP A 142 -10.82 -11.37 4.74
C ASP A 142 -11.22 -10.38 3.62
N GLU A 143 -10.25 -9.88 2.88
CA GLU A 143 -10.48 -9.12 1.67
C GLU A 143 -10.66 -10.02 0.45
N PRO A 144 -11.57 -9.68 -0.48
CA PRO A 144 -11.71 -10.42 -1.71
C PRO A 144 -10.38 -10.41 -2.48
N SER A 145 -9.98 -11.57 -2.99
CA SER A 145 -8.73 -11.77 -3.75
C SER A 145 -8.64 -10.93 -5.04
N GLU A 146 -9.73 -10.33 -5.42
CA GLU A 146 -9.88 -9.33 -6.47
C GLU A 146 -10.68 -8.17 -5.87
N SER A 147 -10.01 -7.24 -5.19
CA SER A 147 -10.62 -5.96 -4.85
C SER A 147 -11.00 -5.25 -6.15
N GLU A 148 -12.10 -4.54 -6.16
CA GLU A 148 -12.53 -3.72 -7.32
C GLU A 148 -11.46 -2.70 -7.76
N GLY A 149 -10.41 -2.49 -6.94
CA GLY A 149 -9.24 -1.67 -7.22
C GLY A 149 -8.03 -2.41 -7.82
N GLY A 150 -8.12 -3.70 -8.10
CA GLY A 150 -7.02 -4.45 -8.74
C GLY A 150 -5.78 -4.65 -7.87
N GLN A 151 -5.88 -4.52 -6.57
CA GLN A 151 -4.79 -4.84 -5.65
C GLN A 151 -4.49 -6.33 -5.69
N LYS A 152 -3.22 -6.67 -5.94
CA LYS A 152 -2.77 -8.06 -5.97
C LYS A 152 -2.10 -8.40 -4.65
N ILE A 153 -2.57 -9.47 -4.03
CA ILE A 153 -1.89 -10.05 -2.87
C ILE A 153 -0.65 -10.77 -3.36
N PHE A 154 0.49 -10.42 -2.79
CA PHE A 154 1.76 -11.09 -3.04
C PHE A 154 2.10 -11.97 -1.85
N TRP A 155 2.24 -13.25 -2.11
CA TRP A 155 2.64 -14.23 -1.12
C TRP A 155 4.14 -14.51 -1.25
N SER A 156 4.84 -14.50 -0.14
CA SER A 156 6.26 -14.90 -0.09
C SER A 156 6.55 -15.71 1.15
N SER A 157 7.59 -16.54 1.08
CA SER A 157 8.15 -17.23 2.24
C SER A 157 9.50 -16.60 2.56
N ASP A 158 9.76 -16.36 3.82
CA ASP A 158 11.06 -15.92 4.32
C ASP A 158 12.06 -17.07 4.45
N ASN A 159 11.57 -18.31 4.45
CA ASN A 159 12.40 -19.50 4.45
C ASN A 159 11.77 -20.62 3.58
N GLU A 160 12.18 -20.67 2.33
CA GLU A 160 11.68 -21.67 1.37
C GLU A 160 12.16 -23.10 1.63
N ASP A 161 13.12 -23.32 2.51
CA ASP A 161 13.52 -24.64 2.93
C ASP A 161 12.52 -25.27 3.92
N VAL A 162 11.77 -24.43 4.63
CA VAL A 162 10.72 -24.84 5.57
C VAL A 162 9.37 -24.94 4.87
N ALA A 163 8.98 -23.91 4.15
CA ALA A 163 7.72 -23.88 3.42
C ALA A 163 7.80 -23.00 2.19
N THR A 164 7.08 -23.36 1.14
CA THR A 164 6.88 -22.52 -0.04
C THR A 164 5.44 -22.08 -0.15
N VAL A 165 5.21 -20.93 -0.73
CA VAL A 165 3.88 -20.41 -1.07
C VAL A 165 3.83 -20.02 -2.54
N ASN A 166 2.73 -20.33 -3.22
CA ASN A 166 2.54 -19.93 -4.60
C ASN A 166 1.70 -18.64 -4.71
N LYS A 167 1.55 -18.14 -5.93
CA LYS A 167 0.79 -16.91 -6.22
C LYS A 167 -0.71 -16.95 -5.85
N HIS A 168 -1.24 -18.12 -5.50
CA HIS A 168 -2.63 -18.34 -5.10
C HIS A 168 -2.77 -18.52 -3.57
N GLY A 169 -1.70 -18.30 -2.80
CA GLY A 169 -1.71 -18.51 -1.35
C GLY A 169 -1.63 -19.98 -0.91
N GLU A 170 -1.34 -20.91 -1.83
CA GLU A 170 -1.15 -22.32 -1.47
C GLU A 170 0.21 -22.51 -0.83
N VAL A 171 0.21 -22.87 0.43
CA VAL A 171 1.41 -23.17 1.22
C VAL A 171 1.70 -24.64 1.19
N LYS A 172 2.95 -25.00 1.01
CA LYS A 172 3.43 -26.37 1.06
C LYS A 172 4.61 -26.47 2.01
N ALA A 173 4.44 -27.24 3.08
CA ALA A 173 5.53 -27.57 4.00
C ALA A 173 6.57 -28.47 3.31
N LYS A 174 7.85 -28.20 3.56
CA LYS A 174 9.00 -28.96 3.04
C LYS A 174 9.77 -29.71 4.10
N ALA A 175 9.76 -29.20 5.33
CA ALA A 175 10.38 -29.81 6.49
C ALA A 175 9.31 -30.24 7.51
N ASP A 176 9.66 -31.22 8.33
CA ASP A 176 8.88 -31.63 9.49
C ASP A 176 9.25 -30.77 10.72
#